data_476bde4902fd77940254d17c130eb654
#
_entry.id   476bde4902fd77940254d17c130eb654
#
_cell.length_a   1.000
_cell.length_b   1.000
_cell.length_c   1.000
_cell.angle_alpha   90.00
_cell.angle_beta   90.00
_cell.angle_gamma   90.00
#
_symmetry.space_group_name_H-M   'P 1'
#
loop_
_entity.id
_entity.type
_entity.pdbx_description
1 polymer ?
#
loop_
_entity_poly.entity_id
_entity_poly.type
_entity_poly.pdbx_seq_one_letter_code
_entity_poly.pdbx_strand_id
1 'polypeptide(L)' 'MCLIQKISPYEVCQMRRAMELSAFPMVFARRERLDLDELKNLLDEFRYGNGLDSIRADEEMHRWLIKASGNRLMECVMQG' A
#
# COMPACT_ATOMS: atom_id res chain seq x y z
N MET A 1 9.13 -9.64 18.72
CA MET A 1 7.81 -10.08 18.41
C MET A 1 6.73 -9.14 18.94
N CYS A 2 5.79 -8.82 18.12
CA CYS A 2 4.78 -7.85 18.48
C CYS A 2 3.54 -8.53 19.04
N LEU A 3 3.10 -8.10 20.20
CA LEU A 3 1.81 -8.49 20.73
C LEU A 3 0.78 -7.55 20.17
N ILE A 4 -0.12 -8.06 19.37
CA ILE A 4 -1.08 -7.23 18.66
C ILE A 4 -2.25 -6.85 19.55
N GLN A 5 -2.29 -7.35 20.75
CA GLN A 5 -3.34 -7.01 21.69
C GLN A 5 -3.34 -5.53 21.96
N LYS A 6 -4.52 -4.95 21.96
CA LYS A 6 -4.72 -3.54 22.29
C LYS A 6 -4.14 -2.54 21.27
N ILE A 7 -3.78 -3.02 20.09
CA ILE A 7 -3.40 -2.09 19.03
C ILE A 7 -4.68 -1.52 18.44
N SER A 8 -4.75 -0.20 18.39
CA SER A 8 -5.94 0.49 17.86
C SER A 8 -5.88 0.60 16.34
N PRO A 9 -7.03 0.73 15.68
CA PRO A 9 -7.04 1.02 14.25
C PRO A 9 -6.28 2.29 13.88
N TYR A 10 -6.26 3.25 14.79
CA TYR A 10 -5.52 4.49 14.57
C TYR A 10 -4.03 4.24 14.46
N GLU A 11 -3.49 3.40 15.34
CA GLU A 11 -2.08 3.04 15.31
C GLU A 11 -1.71 2.29 14.03
N VAL A 12 -2.60 1.42 13.56
CA VAL A 12 -2.39 0.72 12.29
C VAL A 12 -2.32 1.72 11.15
N CYS A 13 -3.23 2.69 11.11
CA CYS A 13 -3.24 3.71 10.08
C CYS A 13 -2.00 4.59 10.14
N GLN A 14 -1.54 4.94 11.34
CA GLN A 14 -0.31 5.72 11.50
C GLN A 14 0.89 4.98 10.92
N MET A 15 1.02 3.70 11.23
CA MET A 15 2.13 2.88 10.75
C MET A 15 2.09 2.72 9.25
N ARG A 16 0.90 2.43 8.71
CA ARG A 16 0.70 2.30 7.28
C ARG A 16 1.12 3.59 6.56
N ARG A 17 0.68 4.72 7.08
CA ARG A 17 1.00 6.02 6.50
C ARG A 17 2.50 6.29 6.51
N ALA A 18 3.17 5.99 7.61
CA ALA A 18 4.61 6.17 7.73
C ALA A 18 5.35 5.31 6.71
N MET A 19 4.94 4.06 6.56
CA MET A 19 5.55 3.15 5.61
C MET A 19 5.34 3.60 4.17
N GLU A 20 4.15 4.06 3.84
CA GLU A 20 3.84 4.53 2.48
C GLU A 20 4.64 5.77 2.14
N LEU A 21 4.74 6.71 3.07
CA LEU A 21 5.55 7.91 2.86
C LEU A 21 7.02 7.56 2.64
N SER A 22 7.52 6.58 3.38
CA SER A 22 8.89 6.11 3.21
C SER A 22 9.09 5.36 1.90
N ALA A 23 8.02 4.72 1.40
CA ALA A 23 8.09 3.93 0.18
C ALA A 23 8.18 4.80 -1.09
N PHE A 24 7.59 6.00 -1.08
CA PHE A 24 7.54 6.84 -2.28
C PHE A 24 8.90 7.08 -2.95
N PRO A 25 9.95 7.49 -2.23
CA PRO A 25 11.25 7.66 -2.89
C PRO A 25 11.79 6.37 -3.48
N MET A 26 11.53 5.25 -2.81
CA MET A 26 11.97 3.94 -3.30
C MET A 26 11.23 3.55 -4.57
N VAL A 27 9.92 3.81 -4.61
CA VAL A 27 9.09 3.56 -5.79
C VAL A 27 9.55 4.43 -6.94
N PHE A 28 9.79 5.70 -6.68
CA PHE A 28 10.22 6.64 -7.71
C PHE A 28 11.56 6.21 -8.32
N ALA A 29 12.49 5.74 -7.48
CA ALA A 29 13.79 5.26 -7.96
C ALA A 29 13.66 4.06 -8.90
N ARG A 30 12.57 3.30 -8.78
CA ARG A 30 12.33 2.10 -9.59
C ARG A 30 11.29 2.31 -10.67
N ARG A 31 10.87 3.53 -10.92
CA ARG A 31 9.71 3.85 -11.78
C ARG A 31 9.77 3.25 -13.18
N GLU A 32 10.96 3.10 -13.73
CA GLU A 32 11.10 2.55 -15.07
C GLU A 32 10.89 1.04 -15.16
N ARG A 33 10.85 0.37 -14.01
CA ARG A 33 10.67 -1.08 -13.92
C ARG A 33 9.26 -1.45 -13.50
N LEU A 34 8.40 -0.47 -13.26
CA LEU A 34 7.09 -0.70 -12.67
C LEU A 34 6.01 -0.81 -13.72
N ASP A 35 5.01 -1.62 -13.43
CA ASP A 35 3.82 -1.73 -14.24
C ASP A 35 2.83 -0.65 -13.80
N LEU A 36 2.92 0.50 -14.44
CA LEU A 36 2.04 1.62 -14.12
C LEU A 36 0.62 1.41 -14.61
N ASP A 37 0.41 0.49 -15.55
CA ASP A 37 -0.93 0.16 -16.01
C ASP A 37 -1.76 -0.47 -14.90
N GLU A 38 -1.13 -1.31 -14.09
CA GLU A 38 -1.80 -1.90 -12.94
C GLU A 38 -2.25 -0.81 -11.97
N LEU A 39 -1.37 0.14 -11.68
CA LEU A 39 -1.72 1.25 -10.80
C LEU A 39 -2.86 2.08 -11.38
N LYS A 40 -2.82 2.36 -12.67
CA LYS A 40 -3.87 3.11 -13.33
C LYS A 40 -5.20 2.41 -13.22
N ASN A 41 -5.22 1.11 -13.43
CA ASN A 41 -6.45 0.32 -13.30
C ASN A 41 -7.02 0.36 -11.89
N LEU A 42 -6.15 0.31 -10.89
CA LEU A 42 -6.57 0.42 -9.49
C LEU A 42 -7.13 1.80 -9.18
N LEU A 43 -6.52 2.83 -9.72
CA LEU A 43 -7.03 4.20 -9.55
C LEU A 43 -8.39 4.38 -10.19
N ASP A 44 -8.60 3.82 -11.37
CA ASP A 44 -9.89 3.87 -12.04
C ASP A 44 -10.96 3.14 -11.23
N GLU A 45 -10.62 1.97 -10.71
CA GLU A 45 -11.52 1.20 -9.86
C GLU A 45 -11.86 1.95 -8.59
N PHE A 46 -10.90 2.63 -8.01
CA PHE A 46 -11.12 3.46 -6.82
C PHE A 46 -12.07 4.63 -7.11
N ARG A 47 -11.88 5.30 -8.25
CA ARG A 47 -12.66 6.49 -8.60
C ARG A 47 -14.05 6.17 -9.09
N TYR A 48 -14.23 5.10 -9.86
CA TYR A 48 -15.46 4.81 -10.58
C TYR A 48 -16.19 3.57 -10.10
N GLY A 49 -15.60 2.80 -9.22
CA GLY A 49 -16.22 1.62 -8.67
C GLY A 49 -17.27 1.96 -7.62
N ASN A 50 -18.10 0.99 -7.28
CA ASN A 50 -19.05 1.15 -6.17
C ASN A 50 -18.30 1.07 -4.83
N GLY A 51 -19.04 1.21 -3.70
CA GLY A 51 -18.41 1.28 -2.38
C GLY A 51 -17.42 0.19 -2.04
N LEU A 52 -17.81 -1.08 -2.30
CA LEU A 52 -16.94 -2.22 -2.00
C LEU A 52 -15.75 -2.30 -2.96
N ASP A 53 -15.97 -2.01 -4.22
CA ASP A 53 -14.90 -2.01 -5.22
C ASP A 53 -13.88 -0.92 -4.91
N SER A 54 -14.34 0.25 -4.48
CA SER A 54 -13.46 1.34 -4.10
C SER A 54 -12.60 0.98 -2.89
N ILE A 55 -13.21 0.35 -1.89
CA ILE A 55 -12.47 -0.07 -0.68
C ILE A 55 -11.40 -1.09 -1.04
N ARG A 56 -11.76 -2.06 -1.89
CA ARG A 56 -10.80 -3.08 -2.31
C ARG A 56 -9.67 -2.47 -3.13
N ALA A 57 -10.00 -1.56 -4.03
CA ALA A 57 -8.98 -0.88 -4.84
C ALA A 57 -8.03 -0.08 -3.97
N ASP A 58 -8.54 0.57 -2.93
CA ASP A 58 -7.71 1.30 -1.98
C ASP A 58 -6.71 0.37 -1.29
N GLU A 59 -7.18 -0.79 -0.81
CA GLU A 59 -6.30 -1.78 -0.19
C GLU A 59 -5.24 -2.30 -1.17
N GLU A 60 -5.64 -2.56 -2.40
CA GLU A 60 -4.71 -3.04 -3.41
C GLU A 60 -3.68 -1.98 -3.80
N MET A 61 -4.04 -0.71 -3.79
CA MET A 61 -3.10 0.37 -4.06
C MET A 61 -2.03 0.45 -2.99
N HIS A 62 -2.41 0.29 -1.72
CA HIS A 62 -1.45 0.26 -0.63
C HIS A 62 -0.46 -0.90 -0.81
N ARG A 63 -0.97 -2.07 -1.14
CA ARG A 63 -0.12 -3.24 -1.40
C ARG A 63 0.79 -3.01 -2.60
N TRP A 64 0.24 -2.44 -3.65
CA TRP A 64 1.01 -2.14 -4.85
C TRP A 64 2.19 -1.23 -4.53
N LEU A 65 1.93 -0.18 -3.76
CA LEU A 65 2.95 0.80 -3.39
C LEU A 65 4.09 0.15 -2.61
N ILE A 66 3.75 -0.65 -1.62
CA ILE A 66 4.76 -1.31 -0.80
C ILE A 66 5.58 -2.31 -1.63
N LYS A 67 4.91 -3.08 -2.46
CA LYS A 67 5.59 -4.02 -3.34
C LYS A 67 6.49 -3.31 -4.35
N ALA A 68 6.01 -2.21 -4.90
CA ALA A 68 6.76 -1.41 -5.88
C ALA A 68 8.00 -0.76 -5.28
N SER A 69 8.04 -0.58 -3.96
CA SER A 69 9.22 -0.03 -3.28
C SER A 69 10.42 -0.96 -3.39
N GLY A 70 10.19 -2.25 -3.59
CA GLY A 70 11.25 -3.25 -3.61
C GLY A 70 11.84 -3.55 -2.24
N ASN A 71 11.23 -3.03 -1.19
CA ASN A 71 11.71 -3.26 0.18
C ASN A 71 10.99 -4.47 0.76
N ARG A 72 11.71 -5.57 0.83
CA ARG A 72 11.14 -6.85 1.26
C ARG A 72 10.69 -6.83 2.72
N LEU A 73 11.35 -6.05 3.55
CA LEU A 73 10.97 -5.93 4.95
C LEU A 73 9.63 -5.21 5.07
N MET A 74 9.42 -4.14 4.28
CA MET A 74 8.14 -3.45 4.27
C MET A 74 7.02 -4.38 3.83
N GLU A 75 7.25 -5.19 2.79
CA GLU A 75 6.25 -6.16 2.36
C GLU A 75 5.89 -7.13 3.48
N CYS A 76 6.90 -7.63 4.17
CA CYS A 76 6.71 -8.59 5.25
C CYS A 76 5.88 -7.99 6.39
N VAL A 77 6.20 -6.77 6.79
CA VAL A 77 5.48 -6.08 7.87
C VAL A 77 4.04 -5.79 7.48
N MET A 78 3.81 -5.37 6.25
CA MET A 78 2.46 -5.04 5.79
C MET A 78 1.56 -6.25 5.63
N GLN A 79 2.11 -7.41 5.37
CA GLN A 79 1.33 -8.64 5.26
C GLN A 79 0.96 -9.22 6.63
N GLY A 80 1.77 -8.92 7.60
CA GLY A 80 1.58 -9.45 8.93
C GLY A 80 0.44 -8.81 9.64
#